data_b6120d7576c0a3b9ba1c1cba2609371e
#
_entry.id   b6120d7576c0a3b9ba1c1cba2609371e
#
_cell.length_a   1.000
_cell.length_b   1.000
_cell.length_c   1.000
_cell.angle_alpha   90.00
_cell.angle_beta   90.00
_cell.angle_gamma   90.00
#
_symmetry.space_group_name_H-M   'P 1'
#
loop_
_entity.id
_entity.type
_entity.pdbx_description
1 polymer ?
#
loop_
_entity_poly.entity_id
_entity_poly.type
_entity_poly.pdbx_seq_one_letter_code
_entity_poly.pdbx_strand_id
1 'polypeptide(L)'
;ARLSEINESALGRGAPEFFIFYNAISPWTAADSLAIVKLMGIQLSSHMQQEVLRARASLIIDGDRIKDLLPDMPGNSQADLIDFTRLFPDLSPIKTSLSRSRSALSPFKPIALAGASNAWAALPGRSASRGTLLANDPHLELTAPSIWYLARLELSTGGVIGGTIPGLPLVLVGRSAKLGWGLTSSNLDDTDV
;
A
#
# COMPACT_ATOMS: atom_id res chain seq x y z
N ALA A 1 -19.80 -7.81 -21.45
CA ALA A 1 -20.14 -9.23 -21.69
C ALA A 1 -19.89 -10.08 -20.43
N ARG A 2 -18.68 -10.15 -19.87
CA ARG A 2 -18.38 -11.05 -18.75
C ARG A 2 -19.12 -10.69 -17.45
N LEU A 3 -19.31 -9.42 -17.16
CA LEU A 3 -20.10 -8.97 -15.99
C LEU A 3 -21.57 -9.36 -16.10
N SER A 4 -22.14 -9.28 -17.31
CA SER A 4 -23.51 -9.71 -17.58
C SER A 4 -23.65 -11.21 -17.32
N GLU A 5 -22.71 -12.02 -17.82
CA GLU A 5 -22.69 -13.46 -17.60
C GLU A 5 -22.57 -13.84 -16.12
N ILE A 6 -21.72 -13.14 -15.35
CA ILE A 6 -21.59 -13.37 -13.90
C ILE A 6 -22.86 -12.97 -13.14
N ASN A 7 -23.50 -11.85 -13.54
CA ASN A 7 -24.74 -11.42 -12.94
C ASN A 7 -25.92 -12.35 -13.23
N GLU A 8 -25.93 -13.01 -14.38
CA GLU A 8 -26.93 -14.00 -14.76
C GLU A 8 -26.68 -15.36 -14.12
N SER A 9 -25.39 -15.73 -13.98
CA SER A 9 -24.97 -16.92 -13.25
C SER A 9 -24.78 -16.61 -11.76
N ALA A 10 -24.66 -17.59 -10.90
CA ALA A 10 -24.31 -17.45 -9.49
C ALA A 10 -25.15 -16.39 -8.72
N LEU A 11 -26.38 -16.11 -9.12
CA LEU A 11 -27.25 -15.11 -8.49
C LEU A 11 -26.65 -13.69 -8.43
N GLY A 12 -25.80 -13.34 -9.38
CA GLY A 12 -25.09 -12.06 -9.43
C GLY A 12 -24.00 -11.88 -8.37
N ARG A 13 -23.54 -12.95 -7.73
CA ARG A 13 -22.64 -12.86 -6.59
C ARG A 13 -21.16 -13.12 -6.89
N GLY A 14 -20.85 -13.72 -8.03
CA GLY A 14 -19.49 -13.86 -8.57
C GLY A 14 -18.54 -14.74 -7.74
N ALA A 15 -18.21 -14.36 -6.53
CA ALA A 15 -17.28 -15.07 -5.63
C ALA A 15 -17.97 -15.56 -4.36
N PRO A 16 -17.47 -16.61 -3.69
CA PRO A 16 -18.08 -17.17 -2.49
C PRO A 16 -18.32 -16.17 -1.36
N GLU A 17 -17.42 -15.22 -1.19
CA GLU A 17 -17.48 -14.16 -0.17
C GLU A 17 -18.75 -13.30 -0.32
N PHE A 18 -19.21 -13.08 -1.55
CA PHE A 18 -20.40 -12.30 -1.85
C PHE A 18 -21.71 -13.02 -1.54
N PHE A 19 -21.66 -14.30 -1.16
CA PHE A 19 -22.81 -14.97 -0.58
C PHE A 19 -23.07 -14.53 0.86
N ILE A 20 -22.02 -14.07 1.56
CA ILE A 20 -22.11 -13.54 2.93
C ILE A 20 -22.39 -12.04 2.89
N PHE A 21 -21.64 -11.32 2.04
CA PHE A 21 -21.76 -9.86 1.88
C PHE A 21 -22.29 -9.54 0.48
N TYR A 22 -23.57 -9.22 0.40
CA TYR A 22 -24.18 -8.86 -0.87
C TYR A 22 -23.76 -7.47 -1.32
N ASN A 23 -22.96 -7.41 -2.37
CA ASN A 23 -22.64 -6.19 -3.08
C ASN A 23 -22.98 -6.34 -4.56
N ALA A 24 -23.73 -5.38 -5.11
CA ALA A 24 -23.97 -5.34 -6.54
C ALA A 24 -22.63 -5.10 -7.28
N ILE A 25 -22.38 -5.88 -8.32
CA ILE A 25 -21.19 -5.69 -9.16
C ILE A 25 -21.45 -4.51 -10.10
N SER A 26 -20.72 -3.42 -9.91
CA SER A 26 -20.77 -2.24 -10.76
C SER A 26 -19.92 -2.41 -12.03
N PRO A 27 -20.25 -1.74 -13.13
CA PRO A 27 -19.39 -1.67 -14.31
C PRO A 27 -18.00 -1.14 -13.94
N TRP A 28 -16.96 -1.76 -14.49
CA TRP A 28 -15.58 -1.36 -14.25
C TRP A 28 -15.10 -0.39 -15.33
N THR A 29 -14.43 0.68 -14.93
CA THR A 29 -13.84 1.68 -15.82
C THR A 29 -12.32 1.75 -15.66
N ALA A 30 -11.64 2.42 -16.59
CA ALA A 30 -10.20 2.64 -16.45
C ALA A 30 -9.84 3.50 -15.23
N ALA A 31 -10.73 4.39 -14.80
CA ALA A 31 -10.55 5.19 -13.60
C ALA A 31 -10.51 4.32 -12.33
N ASP A 32 -11.28 3.23 -12.29
CA ASP A 32 -11.29 2.30 -11.15
C ASP A 32 -9.93 1.60 -11.02
N SER A 33 -9.30 1.23 -12.14
CA SER A 33 -7.93 0.66 -12.13
C SER A 33 -6.90 1.65 -11.55
N LEU A 34 -6.99 2.93 -11.92
CA LEU A 34 -6.12 3.96 -11.36
C LEU A 34 -6.42 4.22 -9.88
N ALA A 35 -7.68 4.15 -9.48
CA ALA A 35 -8.06 4.26 -8.07
C ALA A 35 -7.48 3.12 -7.23
N ILE A 36 -7.46 1.89 -7.74
CA ILE A 36 -6.80 0.76 -7.06
C ILE A 36 -5.31 1.01 -6.85
N VAL A 37 -4.60 1.52 -7.87
CA VAL A 37 -3.16 1.87 -7.74
C VAL A 37 -2.95 2.91 -6.64
N LYS A 38 -3.77 3.97 -6.64
CA LYS A 38 -3.69 5.02 -5.62
C LYS A 38 -4.01 4.50 -4.22
N LEU A 39 -5.05 3.68 -4.11
CA LEU A 39 -5.42 3.05 -2.84
C LEU A 39 -4.28 2.20 -2.29
N MET A 40 -3.63 1.41 -3.14
CA MET A 40 -2.45 0.63 -2.75
C MET A 40 -1.30 1.52 -2.30
N GLY A 41 -1.03 2.62 -3.00
CA GLY A 41 -0.03 3.61 -2.58
C GLY A 41 -0.31 4.12 -1.17
N ILE A 42 -1.53 4.59 -0.90
CA ILE A 42 -1.95 5.09 0.41
C ILE A 42 -1.87 4.00 1.49
N GLN A 43 -2.25 2.77 1.18
CA GLN A 43 -2.21 1.67 2.15
C GLN A 43 -0.79 1.19 2.48
N LEU A 44 0.12 1.29 1.52
CA LEU A 44 1.52 0.90 1.70
C LEU A 44 2.39 2.02 2.26
N SER A 45 1.95 3.28 2.13
CA SER A 45 2.59 4.42 2.77
C SER A 45 2.01 4.57 4.19
N SER A 46 2.87 4.64 5.19
CA SER A 46 2.48 4.95 6.57
C SER A 46 2.74 6.41 6.94
N HIS A 47 3.02 7.26 5.96
CA HIS A 47 3.51 8.62 6.16
C HIS A 47 2.48 9.49 6.87
N MET A 48 1.23 9.49 6.43
CA MET A 48 0.17 10.24 7.11
C MET A 48 0.07 9.90 8.60
N GLN A 49 0.14 8.62 8.96
CA GLN A 49 0.10 8.20 10.36
C GLN A 49 1.35 8.65 11.12
N GLN A 50 2.51 8.62 10.48
CA GLN A 50 3.76 9.10 11.08
C GLN A 50 3.76 10.61 11.26
N GLU A 51 3.26 11.39 10.31
CA GLU A 51 3.11 12.83 10.46
C GLU A 51 2.13 13.21 11.57
N VAL A 52 0.96 12.58 11.61
CA VAL A 52 0.02 12.76 12.72
C VAL A 52 0.67 12.39 14.06
N LEU A 53 1.46 11.32 14.11
CA LEU A 53 2.21 10.93 15.30
C LEU A 53 3.25 11.98 15.69
N ARG A 54 4.01 12.50 14.71
CA ARG A 54 4.98 13.59 14.92
C ARG A 54 4.31 14.85 15.45
N ALA A 55 3.22 15.28 14.79
CA ALA A 55 2.44 16.44 15.21
C ALA A 55 1.92 16.27 16.64
N ARG A 56 1.43 15.10 17.01
CA ARG A 56 0.99 14.81 18.38
C ARG A 56 2.14 14.77 19.37
N ALA A 57 3.28 14.21 18.99
CA ALA A 57 4.47 14.17 19.84
C ALA A 57 5.02 15.58 20.08
N SER A 58 4.99 16.48 19.09
CA SER A 58 5.47 17.87 19.21
C SER A 58 4.70 18.70 20.26
N LEU A 59 3.49 18.29 20.61
CA LEU A 59 2.73 18.92 21.69
C LEU A 59 3.23 18.56 23.11
N ILE A 60 4.10 17.55 23.23
CA ILE A 60 4.52 16.98 24.52
C ILE A 60 6.04 16.90 24.64
N ILE A 61 6.74 16.78 23.52
CA ILE A 61 8.18 16.51 23.44
C ILE A 61 8.82 17.57 22.55
N ASP A 62 9.99 18.07 22.94
CA ASP A 62 10.76 19.01 22.13
C ASP A 62 11.16 18.42 20.76
N GLY A 63 11.18 19.27 19.74
CA GLY A 63 11.41 18.87 18.34
C GLY A 63 12.68 18.05 18.12
N ASP A 64 13.78 18.41 18.80
CA ASP A 64 15.04 17.66 18.69
C ASP A 64 14.91 16.22 19.22
N ARG A 65 14.09 16.02 20.26
CA ARG A 65 13.86 14.68 20.81
C ARG A 65 12.87 13.85 19.98
N ILE A 66 12.05 14.51 19.18
CA ILE A 66 11.18 13.79 18.24
C ILE A 66 12.01 13.06 17.20
N LYS A 67 13.11 13.66 16.73
CA LYS A 67 14.03 13.07 15.76
C LYS A 67 14.71 11.80 16.28
N ASP A 68 14.94 11.70 17.59
CA ASP A 68 15.50 10.50 18.21
C ASP A 68 14.51 9.32 18.18
N LEU A 69 13.20 9.60 18.27
CA LEU A 69 12.14 8.57 18.29
C LEU A 69 11.60 8.27 16.90
N LEU A 70 11.51 9.29 16.07
CA LEU A 70 10.97 9.26 14.71
C LEU A 70 11.98 9.96 13.80
N PRO A 71 13.05 9.27 13.37
CA PRO A 71 14.06 9.86 12.49
C PRO A 71 13.40 10.35 11.20
N ASP A 72 14.01 11.38 10.60
CA ASP A 72 13.54 11.91 9.33
C ASP A 72 13.64 10.83 8.24
N MET A 73 12.63 10.78 7.38
CA MET A 73 12.63 9.85 6.26
C MET A 73 13.73 10.23 5.27
N PRO A 74 14.30 9.24 4.54
CA PRO A 74 15.25 9.52 3.47
C PRO A 74 14.58 10.37 2.39
N GLY A 75 15.07 11.54 2.18
CA GLY A 75 14.55 12.53 1.23
C GLY A 75 14.71 13.92 1.79
N ASN A 76 14.63 14.93 0.94
CA ASN A 76 14.58 16.30 1.41
C ASN A 76 13.13 16.64 1.76
N SER A 77 12.78 16.48 3.02
CA SER A 77 11.57 17.12 3.52
C SER A 77 11.69 18.63 3.28
N GLN A 78 10.79 19.17 2.49
CA GLN A 78 10.80 20.60 2.13
C GLN A 78 9.99 21.43 3.12
N ALA A 79 9.19 20.79 3.96
CA ALA A 79 8.35 21.47 4.93
C ALA A 79 8.92 21.29 6.33
N ASP A 80 9.30 22.39 6.96
CA ASP A 80 9.52 22.42 8.41
C ASP A 80 8.20 22.09 9.10
N LEU A 81 8.26 21.18 10.08
CA LEU A 81 7.11 20.93 10.95
C LEU A 81 6.58 22.25 11.50
N ILE A 82 5.31 22.53 11.27
CA ILE A 82 4.64 23.67 11.87
C ILE A 82 4.77 23.55 13.40
N ASP A 83 5.23 24.60 14.04
CA ASP A 83 5.23 24.64 15.51
C ASP A 83 3.80 24.75 16.03
N PHE A 84 3.17 23.60 16.24
CA PHE A 84 1.80 23.49 16.73
C PHE A 84 1.60 24.15 18.11
N THR A 85 2.66 24.32 18.89
CA THR A 85 2.57 25.01 20.18
C THR A 85 2.25 26.48 20.01
N ARG A 86 2.66 27.10 18.88
CA ARG A 86 2.30 28.47 18.53
C ARG A 86 0.83 28.64 18.10
N LEU A 87 0.29 27.61 17.45
CA LEU A 87 -1.12 27.62 17.02
C LEU A 87 -2.09 27.37 18.17
N PHE A 88 -1.64 26.65 19.20
CA PHE A 88 -2.45 26.24 20.33
C PHE A 88 -1.74 26.59 21.65
N PRO A 89 -1.74 27.86 22.07
CA PRO A 89 -1.05 28.29 23.30
C PRO A 89 -1.62 27.65 24.59
N ASP A 90 -2.87 27.21 24.58
CA ASP A 90 -3.45 26.41 25.65
C ASP A 90 -3.68 24.96 25.20
N LEU A 91 -2.78 24.08 25.56
CA LEU A 91 -2.82 22.65 25.23
C LEU A 91 -3.66 21.80 26.19
N SER A 92 -4.19 22.37 27.28
CA SER A 92 -4.93 21.60 28.28
C SER A 92 -6.17 20.91 27.72
N PRO A 93 -7.03 21.58 26.91
CA PRO A 93 -8.16 20.92 26.26
C PRO A 93 -7.73 19.86 25.25
N ILE A 94 -6.64 20.13 24.53
CA ILE A 94 -6.12 19.26 23.48
C ILE A 94 -5.55 17.97 24.07
N LYS A 95 -4.78 18.04 25.16
CA LYS A 95 -4.25 16.87 25.87
C LYS A 95 -5.36 15.91 26.30
N THR A 96 -6.44 16.46 26.83
CA THR A 96 -7.60 15.66 27.25
C THR A 96 -8.36 15.07 26.07
N SER A 97 -8.48 15.81 24.99
CA SER A 97 -9.12 15.34 23.75
C SER A 97 -8.29 14.26 23.05
N LEU A 98 -6.97 14.43 22.95
CA LEU A 98 -6.05 13.45 22.34
C LEU A 98 -6.02 12.12 23.09
N SER A 99 -6.18 12.13 24.43
CA SER A 99 -6.28 10.88 25.19
C SER A 99 -7.56 10.10 24.91
N ARG A 100 -8.64 10.78 24.54
CA ARG A 100 -9.94 10.17 24.22
C ARG A 100 -10.12 9.79 22.76
N SER A 101 -9.41 10.44 21.84
CA SER A 101 -9.65 10.32 20.41
C SER A 101 -8.54 9.58 19.66
N ARG A 102 -8.16 8.40 20.18
CA ARG A 102 -7.26 7.49 19.44
C ARG A 102 -7.79 7.11 18.06
N SER A 103 -9.08 7.27 17.81
CA SER A 103 -9.75 6.84 16.59
C SER A 103 -10.18 7.99 15.66
N ALA A 104 -10.32 9.22 16.15
CA ALA A 104 -10.95 10.29 15.37
C ALA A 104 -10.04 10.97 14.35
N LEU A 105 -8.72 10.85 14.49
CA LEU A 105 -7.74 11.42 13.56
C LEU A 105 -7.18 10.40 12.55
N SER A 106 -7.63 9.16 12.61
CA SER A 106 -7.33 8.17 11.58
C SER A 106 -8.64 7.83 10.85
N PRO A 107 -8.97 8.52 9.76
CA PRO A 107 -10.15 8.19 8.97
C PRO A 107 -10.08 6.80 8.35
N PHE A 108 -8.90 6.21 8.34
CA PHE A 108 -8.66 4.84 7.91
C PHE A 108 -8.11 4.05 9.10
N LYS A 109 -8.82 2.99 9.51
CA LYS A 109 -8.14 1.95 10.28
C LYS A 109 -6.92 1.56 9.45
N PRO A 110 -5.70 1.51 10.02
CA PRO A 110 -4.61 0.89 9.31
C PRO A 110 -5.09 -0.53 9.01
N ILE A 111 -5.40 -0.79 7.77
CA ILE A 111 -5.39 -2.16 7.28
C ILE A 111 -3.94 -2.53 7.50
N ALA A 112 -3.70 -3.56 8.31
CA ALA A 112 -2.36 -3.95 8.67
C ALA A 112 -1.66 -4.57 7.44
N LEU A 113 -1.47 -3.77 6.41
CA LEU A 113 -0.56 -4.02 5.31
C LEU A 113 0.88 -3.64 5.70
N ALA A 114 1.11 -3.36 6.99
CA ALA A 114 2.42 -3.10 7.56
C ALA A 114 3.28 -4.37 7.55
N GLY A 115 3.51 -4.90 6.35
CA GLY A 115 4.47 -5.93 6.08
C GLY A 115 5.81 -5.31 5.69
N ALA A 116 6.86 -6.07 5.86
CA ALA A 116 8.12 -5.85 5.16
C ALA A 116 7.98 -6.41 3.73
N SER A 117 8.86 -5.99 2.84
CA SER A 117 9.00 -6.61 1.53
C SER A 117 10.47 -6.80 1.24
N ASN A 118 10.81 -7.91 0.60
CA ASN A 118 12.17 -8.20 0.23
C ASN A 118 12.27 -8.48 -1.27
N ALA A 119 13.36 -8.03 -1.87
CA ALA A 119 13.70 -8.38 -3.25
C ALA A 119 15.21 -8.59 -3.38
N TRP A 120 15.61 -9.65 -4.06
CA TRP A 120 17.01 -9.98 -4.31
C TRP A 120 17.19 -10.31 -5.79
N ALA A 121 18.29 -9.85 -6.33
CA ALA A 121 18.75 -10.27 -7.64
C ALA A 121 20.20 -10.75 -7.55
N ALA A 122 20.51 -11.86 -8.20
CA ALA A 122 21.85 -12.40 -8.26
C ALA A 122 22.29 -12.62 -9.72
N LEU A 123 23.48 -12.14 -10.03
CA LEU A 123 24.12 -12.37 -11.32
C LEU A 123 24.45 -13.86 -11.54
N PRO A 124 24.59 -14.32 -12.78
CA PRO A 124 24.91 -15.71 -13.11
C PRO A 124 26.14 -16.28 -12.39
N GLY A 125 27.17 -15.47 -12.17
CA GLY A 125 28.38 -15.88 -11.48
C GLY A 125 28.21 -16.18 -9.98
N ARG A 126 27.08 -15.78 -9.39
CA ARG A 126 26.71 -16.06 -7.99
C ARG A 126 25.65 -17.16 -7.83
N SER A 127 25.29 -17.80 -8.92
CA SER A 127 24.26 -18.84 -8.96
C SER A 127 24.87 -20.18 -9.36
N ALA A 128 24.53 -21.24 -8.65
CA ALA A 128 24.98 -22.60 -8.98
C ALA A 128 24.49 -23.04 -10.37
N SER A 129 23.32 -22.58 -10.80
CA SER A 129 22.75 -22.85 -12.13
C SER A 129 23.37 -22.01 -13.23
N ARG A 130 24.23 -21.05 -12.90
CA ARG A 130 24.78 -20.03 -13.82
C ARG A 130 23.71 -19.20 -14.53
N GLY A 131 22.49 -19.19 -14.00
CA GLY A 131 21.39 -18.32 -14.43
C GLY A 131 21.22 -17.13 -13.50
N THR A 132 20.66 -16.04 -14.01
CA THR A 132 20.23 -14.92 -13.16
C THR A 132 19.08 -15.39 -12.27
N LEU A 133 19.17 -15.07 -10.98
CA LEU A 133 18.13 -15.35 -9.99
C LEU A 133 17.46 -14.04 -9.57
N LEU A 134 16.14 -14.07 -9.44
CA LEU A 134 15.34 -13.03 -8.84
C LEU A 134 14.41 -13.67 -7.81
N ALA A 135 14.38 -13.11 -6.62
CA ALA A 135 13.40 -13.44 -5.60
C ALA A 135 12.74 -12.15 -5.11
N ASN A 136 11.43 -12.19 -4.94
CA ASN A 136 10.66 -11.09 -4.38
C ASN A 136 9.59 -11.66 -3.44
N ASP A 137 9.52 -11.12 -2.27
CA ASP A 137 8.67 -11.58 -1.18
C ASP A 137 7.96 -10.39 -0.54
N PRO A 138 6.79 -9.98 -1.08
CA PRO A 138 5.95 -8.95 -0.47
C PRO A 138 5.19 -9.55 0.72
N HIS A 139 5.55 -9.13 1.92
CA HIS A 139 4.92 -9.57 3.17
C HIS A 139 3.66 -8.75 3.43
N LEU A 140 2.58 -9.10 2.77
CA LEU A 140 1.25 -8.53 3.00
C LEU A 140 0.39 -9.52 3.79
N GLU A 141 -0.63 -8.99 4.49
CA GLU A 141 -1.54 -9.86 5.24
C GLU A 141 -2.24 -10.88 4.34
N LEU A 142 -2.49 -12.05 4.91
CA LEU A 142 -3.34 -13.04 4.28
C LEU A 142 -4.80 -12.66 4.52
N THR A 143 -5.49 -12.33 3.45
CA THR A 143 -6.89 -11.90 3.47
C THR A 143 -7.76 -12.79 2.59
N ALA A 144 -9.05 -12.80 2.84
CA ALA A 144 -10.05 -13.37 1.97
C ALA A 144 -11.09 -12.29 1.61
N PRO A 145 -11.19 -11.91 0.32
CA PRO A 145 -10.42 -12.39 -0.83
C PRO A 145 -8.95 -12.01 -0.76
N SER A 146 -8.09 -12.81 -1.41
CA SER A 146 -6.65 -12.52 -1.51
C SER A 146 -6.41 -11.24 -2.30
N ILE A 147 -5.44 -10.44 -1.85
CA ILE A 147 -4.98 -9.26 -2.60
C ILE A 147 -4.25 -9.65 -3.89
N TRP A 148 -3.57 -10.80 -3.89
CA TRP A 148 -2.79 -11.25 -5.03
C TRP A 148 -3.59 -12.16 -5.95
N TYR A 149 -3.41 -11.94 -7.25
CA TYR A 149 -3.92 -12.76 -8.32
C TYR A 149 -2.78 -13.13 -9.28
N LEU A 150 -2.63 -14.40 -9.60
CA LEU A 150 -1.65 -14.86 -10.57
C LEU A 150 -2.21 -14.71 -11.99
N ALA A 151 -1.47 -14.02 -12.83
CA ALA A 151 -1.86 -13.78 -14.21
C ALA A 151 -0.73 -14.07 -15.18
N ARG A 152 -1.12 -14.55 -16.35
CA ARG A 152 -0.27 -14.62 -17.54
C ARG A 152 -0.96 -13.84 -18.65
N LEU A 153 -0.28 -12.83 -19.16
CA LEU A 153 -0.75 -11.99 -20.24
C LEU A 153 0.10 -12.30 -21.47
N GLU A 154 -0.54 -12.81 -22.51
CA GLU A 154 0.13 -13.18 -23.77
C GLU A 154 -0.10 -12.08 -24.80
N LEU A 155 0.98 -11.72 -25.48
CA LEU A 155 1.00 -10.82 -26.63
C LEU A 155 1.65 -11.56 -27.81
N SER A 156 1.35 -11.15 -29.03
CA SER A 156 1.98 -11.71 -30.24
C SER A 156 3.50 -11.56 -30.25
N THR A 157 4.02 -10.57 -29.54
CA THR A 157 5.46 -10.26 -29.42
C THR A 157 6.12 -10.84 -28.17
N GLY A 158 5.41 -11.64 -27.39
CA GLY A 158 5.81 -12.20 -26.10
C GLY A 158 4.81 -11.86 -25.02
N GLY A 159 5.01 -12.41 -23.82
CA GLY A 159 4.08 -12.24 -22.70
C GLY A 159 4.79 -11.95 -21.38
N VAL A 160 3.98 -11.69 -20.37
CA VAL A 160 4.41 -11.52 -19.00
C VAL A 160 3.62 -12.45 -18.09
N ILE A 161 4.27 -12.93 -17.01
CA ILE A 161 3.64 -13.79 -16.02
C ILE A 161 4.06 -13.33 -14.64
N GLY A 162 3.14 -13.34 -13.68
CA GLY A 162 3.44 -12.99 -12.29
C GLY A 162 2.22 -12.65 -11.48
N GLY A 163 2.47 -11.95 -10.37
CA GLY A 163 1.46 -11.47 -9.45
C GLY A 163 0.92 -10.09 -9.87
N THR A 164 -0.38 -9.97 -9.79
CA THR A 164 -1.11 -8.71 -9.98
C THR A 164 -2.18 -8.58 -8.91
N ILE A 165 -2.87 -7.47 -8.90
CA ILE A 165 -4.02 -7.20 -8.03
C ILE A 165 -5.27 -7.17 -8.91
N PRO A 166 -6.39 -7.78 -8.49
CA PRO A 166 -7.65 -7.68 -9.22
C PRO A 166 -8.00 -6.24 -9.56
N GLY A 167 -8.32 -5.99 -10.82
CA GLY A 167 -8.61 -4.65 -11.33
C GLY A 167 -7.43 -3.94 -12.02
N LEU A 168 -6.20 -4.47 -11.92
CA LEU A 168 -5.04 -3.92 -12.62
C LEU A 168 -4.72 -4.72 -13.89
N PRO A 169 -4.67 -4.07 -15.06
CA PRO A 169 -4.33 -4.74 -16.33
C PRO A 169 -2.81 -4.81 -16.54
N LEU A 170 -2.05 -5.15 -15.50
CA LEU A 170 -0.59 -5.25 -15.53
C LEU A 170 -0.09 -6.28 -14.51
N VAL A 171 1.14 -6.76 -14.71
CA VAL A 171 1.83 -7.65 -13.76
C VAL A 171 2.74 -6.79 -12.88
N LEU A 172 2.47 -6.75 -11.58
CA LEU A 172 3.21 -5.94 -10.61
C LEU A 172 4.57 -6.54 -10.26
N VAL A 173 4.61 -7.85 -10.05
CA VAL A 173 5.83 -8.61 -9.76
C VAL A 173 5.86 -9.82 -10.67
N GLY A 174 6.95 -10.05 -11.39
CA GLY A 174 6.96 -11.14 -12.33
C GLY A 174 8.09 -11.13 -13.33
N ARG A 175 7.85 -11.72 -14.47
CA ARG A 175 8.84 -11.79 -15.55
C ARG A 175 8.22 -11.79 -16.95
N SER A 176 9.01 -11.35 -17.90
CA SER A 176 8.88 -11.62 -19.32
C SER A 176 9.89 -12.72 -19.73
N ALA A 177 10.04 -12.94 -21.03
CA ALA A 177 11.11 -13.80 -21.56
C ALA A 177 12.52 -13.23 -21.32
N LYS A 178 12.66 -11.91 -21.14
CA LYS A 178 13.95 -11.21 -21.10
C LYS A 178 14.25 -10.49 -19.80
N LEU A 179 13.25 -10.17 -19.00
CA LEU A 179 13.36 -9.33 -17.81
C LEU A 179 12.50 -9.92 -16.68
N GLY A 180 13.07 -9.96 -15.46
CA GLY A 180 12.30 -10.16 -14.23
C GLY A 180 12.30 -8.87 -13.41
N TRP A 181 11.23 -8.64 -12.65
CA TRP A 181 11.11 -7.49 -11.76
C TRP A 181 10.39 -7.87 -10.46
N GLY A 182 10.76 -7.20 -9.41
CA GLY A 182 10.14 -7.27 -8.09
C GLY A 182 9.98 -5.87 -7.53
N LEU A 183 9.12 -5.72 -6.54
CA LEU A 183 8.83 -4.45 -5.89
C LEU A 183 9.02 -4.57 -4.38
N THR A 184 9.52 -3.50 -3.78
CA THR A 184 9.49 -3.27 -2.34
C THR A 184 9.04 -1.85 -2.07
N SER A 185 8.51 -1.58 -0.86
CA SER A 185 8.22 -0.21 -0.44
C SER A 185 9.54 0.54 -0.25
N SER A 186 9.62 1.75 -0.78
CA SER A 186 10.78 2.63 -0.62
C SER A 186 10.69 3.52 0.62
N ASN A 187 9.51 3.61 1.25
CA ASN A 187 9.23 4.49 2.38
C ASN A 187 9.67 5.95 2.11
N LEU A 188 9.41 6.41 0.91
CA LEU A 188 9.63 7.81 0.56
C LEU A 188 8.49 8.66 1.11
N ASP A 189 8.81 9.89 1.51
CA ASP A 189 7.83 10.87 1.91
C ASP A 189 7.12 11.40 0.67
N ASP A 190 5.86 11.01 0.51
CA ASP A 190 5.05 11.29 -0.68
C ASP A 190 3.66 11.85 -0.34
N THR A 191 3.42 12.16 0.94
CA THR A 191 2.10 12.57 1.42
C THR A 191 2.24 13.68 2.45
N ASP A 192 1.79 14.88 2.12
CA ASP A 192 1.64 16.00 3.06
C ASP A 192 0.24 16.00 3.70
N VAL A 193 0.16 16.33 4.98
CA VAL A 193 -1.08 16.46 5.76
C VAL A 193 -1.21 17.87 6.33
#